data_f7ad008013ce10a2677c2a2828099779
#
_entry.id   f7ad008013ce10a2677c2a2828099779
#
_cell.length_a   1.000
_cell.length_b   1.000
_cell.length_c   1.000
_cell.angle_alpha   90.00
_cell.angle_beta   90.00
_cell.angle_gamma   90.00
#
_symmetry.space_group_name_H-M   'P 1'
#
loop_
_entity.id
_entity.type
_entity.pdbx_description
1 polymer ?
#
loop_
_entity_poly.entity_id
_entity_poly.type
_entity_poly.pdbx_seq_one_letter_code
_entity_poly.pdbx_strand_id
1 'polypeptide(L)'
;MAAPRLKGLHHIKLPVTDLETSLNWYGRVFDAEHLTRFDHYDGAGVRYAVILQLPGVDIPIELRWAPDAAAATVGYDPVHFVAGGADDLQAWVAHLDTLGIEHSPVITALAGQLLIFRDPDQTYLHLLTVPEGGVLAIEMNPDAAEPEGPWIMPDLMRHP
;
A
#
# COMPACT_ATOMS: atom_id res chain seq x y z
N MET A 1 -23.10 28.25 0.96
CA MET A 1 -21.70 28.63 0.71
C MET A 1 -20.97 27.37 0.26
N ALA A 2 -20.14 27.45 -0.76
CA ALA A 2 -19.31 26.31 -1.19
C ALA A 2 -18.17 26.08 -0.18
N ALA A 3 -17.80 24.82 0.06
CA ALA A 3 -16.65 24.48 0.90
C ALA A 3 -15.34 25.02 0.30
N PRO A 4 -14.36 25.39 1.12
CA PRO A 4 -13.01 25.71 0.64
C PRO A 4 -12.40 24.51 -0.11
N ARG A 5 -11.56 24.80 -1.10
CA ARG A 5 -10.90 23.76 -1.90
C ARG A 5 -9.66 23.22 -1.17
N LEU A 6 -9.55 21.89 -1.14
CA LEU A 6 -8.29 21.23 -0.79
C LEU A 6 -7.24 21.47 -1.90
N LYS A 7 -5.96 21.39 -1.55
CA LYS A 7 -4.82 21.58 -2.47
C LYS A 7 -4.14 20.25 -2.85
N GLY A 8 -4.51 19.15 -2.21
CA GLY A 8 -3.98 17.81 -2.45
C GLY A 8 -3.95 16.98 -1.18
N LEU A 9 -3.30 15.83 -1.25
CA LEU A 9 -2.93 15.00 -0.10
C LEU A 9 -1.55 15.42 0.40
N HIS A 10 -1.36 15.43 1.72
CA HIS A 10 -0.07 15.76 2.33
C HIS A 10 0.79 14.51 2.51
N HIS A 11 0.27 13.46 3.13
CA HIS A 11 0.90 12.16 3.30
C HIS A 11 -0.16 11.08 3.59
N ILE A 12 0.23 9.83 3.42
CA ILE A 12 -0.53 8.66 3.86
C ILE A 12 0.11 8.15 5.14
N LYS A 13 -0.69 7.76 6.12
CA LYS A 13 -0.21 7.26 7.41
C LYS A 13 -0.58 5.79 7.57
N LEU A 14 0.42 4.94 7.83
CA LEU A 14 0.25 3.53 8.12
C LEU A 14 0.67 3.25 9.56
N PRO A 15 -0.19 2.63 10.39
CA PRO A 15 0.17 2.22 11.72
C PRO A 15 1.07 0.98 11.65
N VAL A 16 2.11 0.94 12.49
CA VAL A 16 3.05 -0.18 12.57
C VAL A 16 3.32 -0.58 14.02
N THR A 17 3.66 -1.85 14.24
CA THR A 17 4.04 -2.37 15.56
C THR A 17 5.51 -2.13 15.88
N ASP A 18 6.38 -2.08 14.84
CA ASP A 18 7.82 -1.84 14.97
C ASP A 18 8.34 -0.98 13.82
N LEU A 19 8.85 0.21 14.14
CA LEU A 19 9.32 1.18 13.16
C LEU A 19 10.54 0.68 12.37
N GLU A 20 11.49 0.01 13.04
CA GLU A 20 12.73 -0.43 12.38
C GLU A 20 12.46 -1.61 11.43
N THR A 21 11.63 -2.56 11.86
CA THR A 21 11.20 -3.68 11.02
C THR A 21 10.49 -3.17 9.77
N SER A 22 9.53 -2.27 9.94
CA SER A 22 8.76 -1.73 8.81
C SER A 22 9.61 -0.83 7.92
N LEU A 23 10.46 0.04 8.50
CA LEU A 23 11.40 0.89 7.74
C LEU A 23 12.31 0.05 6.83
N ASN A 24 12.92 -1.00 7.39
CA ASN A 24 13.79 -1.90 6.64
C ASN A 24 13.02 -2.66 5.55
N TRP A 25 11.81 -3.09 5.83
CA TRP A 25 10.97 -3.81 4.89
C TRP A 25 10.56 -2.92 3.71
N TYR A 26 10.02 -1.72 3.97
CA TYR A 26 9.63 -0.77 2.92
C TYR A 26 10.83 -0.31 2.09
N GLY A 27 12.00 -0.13 2.70
CA GLY A 27 13.26 0.15 2.01
C GLY A 27 13.65 -0.95 1.02
N ARG A 28 13.55 -2.23 1.44
CA ARG A 28 13.89 -3.38 0.58
C ARG A 28 12.87 -3.64 -0.53
N VAL A 29 11.58 -3.47 -0.24
CA VAL A 29 10.50 -3.80 -1.18
C VAL A 29 10.27 -2.71 -2.20
N PHE A 30 10.29 -1.46 -1.79
CA PHE A 30 9.95 -0.33 -2.64
C PHE A 30 11.15 0.56 -3.01
N ASP A 31 12.36 0.22 -2.55
CA ASP A 31 13.53 1.13 -2.62
C ASP A 31 13.20 2.51 -1.99
N ALA A 32 12.44 2.48 -0.90
CA ALA A 32 11.94 3.68 -0.25
C ALA A 32 13.06 4.47 0.43
N GLU A 33 13.14 5.76 0.13
CA GLU A 33 14.07 6.69 0.80
C GLU A 33 13.52 7.11 2.16
N HIS A 34 14.31 6.93 3.22
CA HIS A 34 13.99 7.44 4.55
C HIS A 34 14.33 8.92 4.67
N LEU A 35 13.32 9.76 4.76
CA LEU A 35 13.46 11.21 4.92
C LEU A 35 13.68 11.59 6.39
N THR A 36 14.84 11.26 6.96
CA THR A 36 15.17 11.36 8.38
C THR A 36 14.90 12.72 9.01
N ARG A 37 15.00 13.80 8.24
CA ARG A 37 14.72 15.19 8.69
C ARG A 37 13.27 15.42 9.12
N PHE A 38 12.38 14.49 8.76
CA PHE A 38 10.96 14.56 9.07
C PHE A 38 10.52 13.51 10.11
N ASP A 39 11.46 12.79 10.71
CA ASP A 39 11.14 11.85 11.77
C ASP A 39 10.49 12.58 12.95
N HIS A 40 9.51 11.92 13.56
CA HIS A 40 8.80 12.47 14.69
C HIS A 40 9.30 11.87 16.00
N TYR A 41 9.55 12.74 16.98
CA TYR A 41 9.99 12.38 18.30
C TYR A 41 9.04 12.94 19.35
N ASP A 42 8.83 12.20 20.43
CA ASP A 42 8.07 12.67 21.58
C ASP A 42 8.89 13.62 22.48
N GLY A 43 8.27 14.09 23.59
CA GLY A 43 8.95 14.99 24.53
C GLY A 43 10.10 14.35 25.30
N ALA A 44 10.26 13.02 25.28
CA ALA A 44 11.37 12.28 25.84
C ALA A 44 12.47 11.94 24.81
N GLY A 45 12.29 12.35 23.56
CA GLY A 45 13.21 12.08 22.45
C GLY A 45 13.06 10.66 21.86
N VAL A 46 11.97 9.97 22.13
CA VAL A 46 11.67 8.66 21.55
C VAL A 46 11.04 8.85 20.17
N ARG A 47 11.63 8.23 19.14
CA ARG A 47 11.09 8.26 17.78
C ARG A 47 9.81 7.42 17.70
N TYR A 48 8.73 8.01 17.21
CA TYR A 48 7.44 7.35 17.08
C TYR A 48 6.87 7.35 15.66
N ALA A 49 7.48 8.08 14.72
CA ALA A 49 7.16 7.98 13.32
C ALA A 49 8.35 8.27 12.42
N VAL A 50 8.36 7.67 11.25
CA VAL A 50 9.33 7.88 10.18
C VAL A 50 8.62 8.22 8.88
N ILE A 51 9.26 9.01 8.03
CA ILE A 51 8.71 9.44 6.75
C ILE A 51 9.51 8.81 5.62
N LEU A 52 8.80 8.17 4.71
CA LEU A 52 9.35 7.50 3.54
C LEU A 52 8.89 8.17 2.25
N GLN A 53 9.78 8.25 1.28
CA GLN A 53 9.46 8.59 -0.10
C GLN A 53 9.65 7.34 -0.96
N LEU A 54 8.56 6.88 -1.58
CA LEU A 54 8.61 5.77 -2.53
C LEU A 54 8.90 6.31 -3.93
N PRO A 55 9.79 5.67 -4.70
CA PRO A 55 10.01 6.04 -6.11
C PRO A 55 8.70 5.98 -6.91
N GLY A 56 8.43 7.02 -7.68
CA GLY A 56 7.22 7.13 -8.50
C GLY A 56 5.92 7.49 -7.76
N VAL A 57 5.98 7.71 -6.44
CA VAL A 57 4.83 8.16 -5.64
C VAL A 57 5.09 9.56 -5.11
N ASP A 58 4.30 10.55 -5.53
CA ASP A 58 4.52 11.95 -5.15
C ASP A 58 4.19 12.25 -3.68
N ILE A 59 3.43 11.36 -3.03
CA ILE A 59 2.93 11.55 -1.67
C ILE A 59 3.75 10.69 -0.71
N PRO A 60 4.41 11.28 0.31
CA PRO A 60 5.17 10.49 1.27
C PRO A 60 4.28 9.58 2.13
N ILE A 61 4.87 8.51 2.63
CA ILE A 61 4.25 7.60 3.58
C ILE A 61 4.87 7.83 4.96
N GLU A 62 4.02 8.03 5.95
CA GLU A 62 4.39 8.05 7.35
C GLU A 62 4.14 6.66 7.95
N LEU A 63 5.18 5.97 8.41
CA LEU A 63 5.04 4.82 9.29
C LEU A 63 4.98 5.32 10.72
N ARG A 64 3.88 5.03 11.41
CA ARG A 64 3.66 5.48 12.78
C ARG A 64 3.60 4.31 13.75
N TRP A 65 4.42 4.35 14.78
CA TRP A 65 4.31 3.39 15.87
C TRP A 65 2.96 3.55 16.57
N ALA A 66 2.07 2.62 16.33
CA ALA A 66 0.71 2.59 16.86
C ALA A 66 0.20 1.14 16.89
N PRO A 67 0.73 0.29 17.81
CA PRO A 67 0.48 -1.16 17.82
C PRO A 67 -1.01 -1.53 17.85
N ASP A 68 -1.81 -0.83 18.65
CA ASP A 68 -3.26 -1.12 18.75
C ASP A 68 -3.99 -0.82 17.43
N ALA A 69 -3.60 0.25 16.75
CA ALA A 69 -4.17 0.59 15.43
C ALA A 69 -3.70 -0.40 14.36
N ALA A 70 -2.44 -0.82 14.38
CA ALA A 70 -1.91 -1.83 13.46
C ALA A 70 -2.67 -3.16 13.66
N ALA A 71 -2.87 -3.60 14.90
CA ALA A 71 -3.64 -4.80 15.19
C ALA A 71 -5.10 -4.72 14.72
N ALA A 72 -5.71 -3.53 14.79
CA ALA A 72 -7.09 -3.31 14.35
C ALA A 72 -7.23 -3.22 12.82
N THR A 73 -6.13 -3.04 12.09
CA THR A 73 -6.12 -2.94 10.62
C THR A 73 -5.49 -4.14 9.91
N VAL A 74 -5.19 -5.22 10.64
CA VAL A 74 -4.75 -6.48 10.04
C VAL A 74 -5.73 -6.94 8.97
N GLY A 75 -5.22 -7.22 7.77
CA GLY A 75 -6.03 -7.65 6.63
C GLY A 75 -6.78 -6.53 5.90
N TYR A 76 -6.64 -5.28 6.32
CA TYR A 76 -7.18 -4.12 5.61
C TYR A 76 -6.20 -3.61 4.54
N ASP A 77 -6.73 -3.01 3.47
CA ASP A 77 -6.01 -2.50 2.31
C ASP A 77 -6.12 -0.96 2.18
N PRO A 78 -5.42 -0.19 3.00
CA PRO A 78 -5.58 1.27 3.09
C PRO A 78 -5.06 2.03 1.88
N VAL A 79 -4.21 1.42 1.06
CA VAL A 79 -3.55 2.10 -0.06
C VAL A 79 -3.36 1.15 -1.24
N HIS A 80 -3.72 1.65 -2.42
CA HIS A 80 -3.50 0.98 -3.70
C HIS A 80 -2.51 1.80 -4.53
N PHE A 81 -1.41 1.15 -4.93
CA PHE A 81 -0.40 1.77 -5.78
C PHE A 81 -0.65 1.46 -7.25
N VAL A 82 -0.24 2.36 -8.11
CA VAL A 82 -0.24 2.16 -9.56
C VAL A 82 1.09 1.53 -9.97
N ALA A 83 1.03 0.34 -10.56
CA ALA A 83 2.21 -0.37 -11.07
C ALA A 83 2.49 -0.11 -12.54
N GLY A 84 1.60 0.56 -13.26
CA GLY A 84 1.70 0.73 -14.71
C GLY A 84 0.91 -0.33 -15.47
N GLY A 85 1.56 -1.11 -16.35
CA GLY A 85 0.94 -2.13 -17.18
C GLY A 85 1.10 -3.56 -16.65
N ALA A 86 0.64 -4.52 -17.45
CA ALA A 86 0.73 -5.95 -17.12
C ALA A 86 2.18 -6.43 -16.96
N ASP A 87 3.10 -5.93 -17.80
CA ASP A 87 4.52 -6.30 -17.74
C ASP A 87 5.16 -5.78 -16.44
N ASP A 88 4.73 -4.61 -15.96
CA ASP A 88 5.21 -4.06 -14.69
C ASP A 88 4.74 -4.91 -13.50
N LEU A 89 3.51 -5.44 -13.52
CA LEU A 89 3.04 -6.38 -12.51
C LEU A 89 3.85 -7.69 -12.51
N GLN A 90 4.24 -8.20 -13.68
CA GLN A 90 5.11 -9.39 -13.77
C GLN A 90 6.51 -9.10 -13.21
N ALA A 91 7.05 -7.90 -13.45
CA ALA A 91 8.31 -7.48 -12.86
C ALA A 91 8.21 -7.41 -11.32
N TRP A 92 7.08 -6.94 -10.78
CA TRP A 92 6.80 -6.96 -9.34
C TRP A 92 6.70 -8.37 -8.77
N VAL A 93 6.03 -9.31 -9.46
CA VAL A 93 6.01 -10.74 -9.07
C VAL A 93 7.43 -11.26 -8.92
N ALA A 94 8.27 -11.10 -9.95
CA ALA A 94 9.65 -11.57 -9.91
C ALA A 94 10.48 -10.90 -8.79
N HIS A 95 10.22 -9.62 -8.51
CA HIS A 95 10.88 -8.89 -7.43
C HIS A 95 10.49 -9.44 -6.04
N LEU A 96 9.19 -9.63 -5.78
CA LEU A 96 8.68 -10.18 -4.53
C LEU A 96 9.18 -11.63 -4.31
N ASP A 97 9.18 -12.45 -5.36
CA ASP A 97 9.77 -13.80 -5.33
C ASP A 97 11.25 -13.77 -4.92
N THR A 98 12.04 -12.86 -5.50
CA THR A 98 13.46 -12.69 -5.16
C THR A 98 13.66 -12.32 -3.68
N LEU A 99 12.73 -11.57 -3.10
CA LEU A 99 12.74 -11.17 -1.70
C LEU A 99 12.13 -12.22 -0.76
N GLY A 100 11.53 -13.29 -1.30
CA GLY A 100 10.81 -14.32 -0.54
C GLY A 100 9.53 -13.79 0.12
N ILE A 101 8.89 -12.80 -0.50
CA ILE A 101 7.64 -12.22 0.01
C ILE A 101 6.45 -12.94 -0.63
N GLU A 102 5.58 -13.47 0.23
CA GLU A 102 4.35 -14.10 -0.21
C GLU A 102 3.41 -13.08 -0.86
N HIS A 103 2.87 -13.42 -2.03
CA HIS A 103 1.96 -12.56 -2.79
C HIS A 103 0.90 -13.39 -3.51
N SER A 104 -0.17 -12.74 -3.99
CA SER A 104 -1.18 -13.35 -4.84
C SER A 104 -0.60 -13.69 -6.24
N PRO A 105 -1.24 -14.58 -7.00
CA PRO A 105 -1.09 -14.51 -8.46
C PRO A 105 -1.55 -13.13 -8.96
N VAL A 106 -1.19 -12.76 -10.20
CA VAL A 106 -1.81 -11.59 -10.84
C VAL A 106 -3.27 -11.91 -11.10
N ILE A 107 -4.15 -11.07 -10.56
CA ILE A 107 -5.60 -11.27 -10.55
C ILE A 107 -6.23 -10.30 -11.55
N THR A 108 -7.12 -10.79 -12.40
CA THR A 108 -7.98 -9.95 -13.24
C THR A 108 -9.18 -9.51 -12.41
N ALA A 109 -9.33 -8.20 -12.24
CA ALA A 109 -10.40 -7.59 -11.45
C ALA A 109 -11.33 -6.76 -12.35
N LEU A 110 -12.37 -6.18 -11.74
CA LEU A 110 -13.34 -5.31 -12.45
C LEU A 110 -12.67 -4.10 -13.13
N ALA A 111 -11.55 -3.62 -12.59
CA ALA A 111 -10.86 -2.40 -13.00
C ALA A 111 -9.40 -2.66 -13.45
N GLY A 112 -9.14 -3.73 -14.17
CA GLY A 112 -7.81 -4.09 -14.64
C GLY A 112 -7.20 -5.29 -13.93
N GLN A 113 -5.88 -5.31 -13.78
CA GLN A 113 -5.16 -6.37 -13.09
C GLN A 113 -4.56 -5.85 -11.78
N LEU A 114 -4.44 -6.73 -10.81
CA LEU A 114 -3.85 -6.42 -9.53
C LEU A 114 -2.95 -7.54 -9.00
N LEU A 115 -2.01 -7.16 -8.16
CA LEU A 115 -1.12 -8.01 -7.38
C LEU A 115 -1.24 -7.57 -5.91
N ILE A 116 -1.36 -8.53 -5.00
CA ILE A 116 -1.57 -8.29 -3.57
C ILE A 116 -0.48 -8.96 -2.77
N PHE A 117 0.06 -8.28 -1.79
CA PHE A 117 1.00 -8.82 -0.80
C PHE A 117 0.81 -8.10 0.54
N ARG A 118 1.56 -8.51 1.56
CA ARG A 118 1.39 -7.97 2.92
C ARG A 118 2.68 -7.36 3.44
N ASP A 119 2.53 -6.29 4.18
CA ASP A 119 3.63 -5.73 4.96
C ASP A 119 3.86 -6.53 6.27
N PRO A 120 4.88 -6.21 7.11
CA PRO A 120 5.14 -6.90 8.37
C PRO A 120 3.97 -6.89 9.35
N ASP A 121 3.14 -5.86 9.31
CA ASP A 121 1.95 -5.72 10.17
C ASP A 121 0.69 -6.35 9.57
N GLN A 122 0.84 -7.12 8.48
CA GLN A 122 -0.24 -7.81 7.75
C GLN A 122 -1.25 -6.85 7.10
N THR A 123 -0.87 -5.61 6.87
CA THR A 123 -1.59 -4.67 6.01
C THR A 123 -1.48 -5.14 4.57
N TYR A 124 -2.61 -5.22 3.86
CA TYR A 124 -2.60 -5.54 2.44
C TYR A 124 -2.17 -4.33 1.62
N LEU A 125 -1.26 -4.58 0.68
CA LEU A 125 -0.79 -3.61 -0.29
C LEU A 125 -1.15 -4.11 -1.68
N HIS A 126 -1.85 -3.27 -2.44
CA HIS A 126 -2.28 -3.58 -3.78
C HIS A 126 -1.47 -2.80 -4.81
N LEU A 127 -1.00 -3.51 -5.84
CA LEU A 127 -0.46 -2.91 -7.04
C LEU A 127 -1.46 -3.12 -8.18
N LEU A 128 -1.92 -2.05 -8.82
CA LEU A 128 -2.92 -2.10 -9.87
C LEU A 128 -2.37 -1.57 -11.19
N THR A 129 -2.85 -2.18 -12.29
CA THR A 129 -2.66 -1.57 -13.60
C THR A 129 -3.63 -0.41 -13.78
N VAL A 130 -3.18 0.60 -14.53
CA VAL A 130 -4.04 1.69 -15.00
C VAL A 130 -3.85 1.89 -16.50
N PRO A 131 -4.91 2.22 -17.26
CA PRO A 131 -4.80 2.54 -18.67
C PRO A 131 -4.06 3.85 -18.89
N GLU A 132 -3.66 4.08 -20.15
CA GLU A 132 -3.22 5.42 -20.58
C GLU A 132 -4.33 6.43 -20.29
N GLY A 133 -4.00 7.52 -19.62
CA GLY A 133 -4.98 8.50 -19.09
C GLY A 133 -5.27 8.37 -17.60
N GLY A 134 -4.69 7.37 -16.93
CA GLY A 134 -4.70 7.21 -15.47
C GLY A 134 -6.00 6.62 -14.91
N VAL A 135 -6.15 6.72 -13.59
CA VAL A 135 -7.26 6.09 -12.84
C VAL A 135 -8.64 6.52 -13.32
N LEU A 136 -8.80 7.78 -13.77
CA LEU A 136 -10.09 8.28 -14.26
C LEU A 136 -10.47 7.76 -15.65
N ALA A 137 -9.56 7.10 -16.36
CA ALA A 137 -9.78 6.46 -17.65
C ALA A 137 -10.08 4.95 -17.51
N ILE A 138 -10.17 4.43 -16.29
CA ILE A 138 -10.51 3.03 -16.07
C ILE A 138 -11.95 2.76 -16.52
N GLU A 139 -12.10 1.80 -17.42
CA GLU A 139 -13.40 1.23 -17.79
C GLU A 139 -13.65 -0.02 -16.94
N MET A 140 -14.77 -0.04 -16.24
CA MET A 140 -15.17 -1.21 -15.45
C MET A 140 -15.62 -2.32 -16.38
N ASN A 141 -15.14 -3.54 -16.15
CA ASN A 141 -15.62 -4.72 -16.87
C ASN A 141 -16.84 -5.30 -16.12
N PRO A 142 -18.07 -5.07 -16.58
CA PRO A 142 -19.27 -5.52 -15.87
C PRO A 142 -19.43 -7.06 -15.89
N ASP A 143 -18.73 -7.74 -16.79
CA ASP A 143 -18.77 -9.21 -16.91
C ASP A 143 -17.66 -9.91 -16.13
N ALA A 144 -16.73 -9.14 -15.54
CA ALA A 144 -15.74 -9.73 -14.64
C ALA A 144 -16.44 -10.16 -13.35
N ALA A 145 -16.42 -11.45 -13.08
CA ALA A 145 -16.79 -11.94 -11.75
C ALA A 145 -15.83 -11.31 -10.72
N GLU A 146 -16.37 -10.92 -9.56
CA GLU A 146 -15.49 -10.55 -8.45
C GLU A 146 -14.57 -11.74 -8.16
N PRO A 147 -13.24 -11.54 -8.21
CA PRO A 147 -12.34 -12.63 -7.95
C PRO A 147 -12.49 -13.07 -6.50
N GLU A 148 -12.75 -14.35 -6.29
CA GLU A 148 -12.81 -14.96 -4.96
C GLU A 148 -11.44 -15.52 -4.60
N GLY A 149 -11.07 -15.41 -3.33
CA GLY A 149 -9.85 -16.00 -2.84
C GLY A 149 -9.32 -15.36 -1.56
N PRO A 150 -8.31 -15.97 -0.93
CA PRO A 150 -7.79 -15.52 0.37
C PRO A 150 -7.16 -14.11 0.32
N TRP A 151 -6.87 -13.60 -0.88
CA TRP A 151 -6.25 -12.31 -1.08
C TRP A 151 -7.24 -11.14 -1.28
N ILE A 152 -8.49 -11.41 -1.66
CA ILE A 152 -9.42 -10.37 -2.13
C ILE A 152 -10.48 -10.01 -1.10
N MET A 153 -10.90 -10.99 -0.31
CA MET A 153 -11.88 -10.79 0.76
C MET A 153 -11.39 -11.50 2.02
N PRO A 154 -10.43 -10.91 2.74
CA PRO A 154 -10.06 -11.44 4.06
C PRO A 154 -11.30 -11.59 4.93
N ASP A 155 -11.32 -12.59 5.81
CA ASP A 155 -12.50 -12.88 6.66
C ASP A 155 -12.98 -11.67 7.48
N LEU A 156 -12.07 -10.73 7.77
CA LEU A 156 -12.38 -9.46 8.44
C LEU A 156 -13.24 -8.49 7.60
N MET A 157 -13.29 -8.65 6.28
CA MET A 157 -14.04 -7.78 5.36
C MET A 157 -15.35 -8.43 4.91
N ARG A 158 -15.61 -9.69 5.29
CA ARG A 158 -16.89 -10.34 5.03
C ARG A 158 -17.93 -9.81 6.00
N HIS A 159 -18.98 -9.23 5.47
CA HIS A 159 -20.14 -8.88 6.30
C HIS A 159 -20.74 -10.17 6.91
N PRO A 160 -21.14 -10.14 8.19
CA PRO A 160 -21.81 -11.27 8.83
C PRO A 160 -23.15 -11.60 8.16
#